data_17e62ee8463e23937eb89eaa30816507
#
_entry.id   17e62ee8463e23937eb89eaa30816507
#
_cell.length_a   1.000
_cell.length_b   1.000
_cell.length_c   1.000
_cell.angle_alpha   90.00
_cell.angle_beta   90.00
_cell.angle_gamma   90.00
#
_symmetry.space_group_name_H-M   'P 1'
#
loop_
_entity.id
_entity.type
_entity.pdbx_description
1 polymer ?
#
loop_
_entity_poly.entity_id
_entity_poly.type
_entity_poly.pdbx_seq_one_letter_code
_entity_poly.pdbx_strand_id
1 'polypeptide(L)'
;MADLKINGRTTVRKLKAEFKAAFGSSLRVYMSTSCKGKMADDAATLASIRAEGAKGGELSVKGNKTVGKFETEFAEAWGIGVQVANADDTKLADNSVTLVSAGK
;
A
#
# COMPACT_ATOMS: atom_id res chain seq x y z
N MET A 1 17.39 3.90 -6.57
CA MET A 1 15.97 3.55 -6.42
C MET A 1 15.57 3.71 -4.96
N ALA A 2 14.50 4.42 -4.71
CA ALA A 2 14.04 4.66 -3.35
C ALA A 2 13.37 3.41 -2.77
N ASP A 3 13.69 3.10 -1.53
CA ASP A 3 13.01 2.05 -0.79
C ASP A 3 12.01 2.70 0.16
N LEU A 4 10.86 2.06 0.32
CA LEU A 4 9.82 2.52 1.23
C LEU A 4 9.77 1.58 2.44
N LYS A 5 9.88 2.16 3.64
CA LYS A 5 9.73 1.39 4.88
C LYS A 5 8.42 1.73 5.55
N ILE A 6 7.68 0.69 5.91
CA ILE A 6 6.35 0.79 6.50
C ILE A 6 6.37 0.11 7.86
N ASN A 7 5.78 0.75 8.87
CA ASN A 7 5.63 0.15 10.20
C ASN A 7 4.30 0.58 10.82
N GLY A 8 4.01 0.10 12.02
CA GLY A 8 2.73 0.36 12.67
C GLY A 8 2.47 1.82 13.00
N ARG A 9 3.50 2.65 13.09
CA ARG A 9 3.37 4.08 13.37
C ARG A 9 3.06 4.91 12.14
N THR A 10 3.24 4.33 10.94
CA THR A 10 2.98 5.02 9.69
C THR A 10 1.48 5.31 9.57
N THR A 11 1.12 6.59 9.35
CA THR A 11 -0.27 6.93 9.07
C THR A 11 -0.61 6.58 7.62
N VAL A 12 -1.89 6.38 7.33
CA VAL A 12 -2.35 6.09 5.97
C VAL A 12 -1.96 7.25 5.04
N ARG A 13 -2.12 8.49 5.48
CA ARG A 13 -1.73 9.67 4.71
C ARG A 13 -0.24 9.63 4.35
N LYS A 14 0.62 9.37 5.35
CA LYS A 14 2.05 9.34 5.14
C LYS A 14 2.45 8.20 4.20
N LEU A 15 1.83 7.04 4.35
CA LEU A 15 2.07 5.89 3.46
C LEU A 15 1.76 6.26 2.01
N LYS A 16 0.61 6.86 1.76
CA LYS A 16 0.22 7.27 0.40
C LYS A 16 1.20 8.29 -0.18
N ALA A 17 1.58 9.30 0.63
CA ALA A 17 2.49 10.35 0.18
C ALA A 17 3.89 9.81 -0.12
N GLU A 18 4.43 8.98 0.76
CA GLU A 18 5.76 8.39 0.56
C GLU A 18 5.77 7.39 -0.59
N PHE A 19 4.69 6.62 -0.76
CA PHE A 19 4.54 5.69 -1.87
C PHE A 19 4.60 6.45 -3.20
N LYS A 20 3.85 7.54 -3.31
CA LYS A 20 3.83 8.39 -4.51
C LYS A 20 5.21 8.99 -4.77
N ALA A 21 5.87 9.49 -3.72
CA ALA A 21 7.20 10.10 -3.85
C ALA A 21 8.25 9.07 -4.27
N ALA A 22 8.16 7.85 -3.73
CA ALA A 22 9.17 6.81 -4.00
C ALA A 22 8.99 6.17 -5.38
N PHE A 23 7.76 5.91 -5.80
CA PHE A 23 7.49 5.08 -6.98
C PHE A 23 6.74 5.81 -8.10
N GLY A 24 6.13 6.94 -7.82
CA GLY A 24 5.34 7.69 -8.80
C GLY A 24 3.94 7.15 -9.01
N SER A 25 3.65 5.94 -8.53
CA SER A 25 2.31 5.36 -8.60
C SER A 25 1.48 5.76 -7.38
N SER A 26 0.17 5.61 -7.48
CA SER A 26 -0.76 5.97 -6.40
C SER A 26 -1.16 4.73 -5.60
N LEU A 27 -1.45 4.93 -4.32
CA LEU A 27 -1.86 3.85 -3.43
C LEU A 27 -3.24 4.13 -2.86
N ARG A 28 -4.12 3.13 -2.90
CA ARG A 28 -5.43 3.16 -2.24
C ARG A 28 -5.39 2.18 -1.07
N VAL A 29 -5.85 2.62 0.11
CA VAL A 29 -5.86 1.79 1.32
C VAL A 29 -7.30 1.57 1.77
N TYR A 30 -7.70 0.32 1.97
CA TYR A 30 -9.05 -0.08 2.33
C TYR A 30 -9.05 -0.75 3.70
N MET A 31 -10.21 -0.76 4.37
CA MET A 31 -10.35 -1.41 5.68
C MET A 31 -10.48 -2.93 5.58
N SER A 32 -10.70 -3.47 4.37
CA SER A 32 -10.88 -4.90 4.14
C SER A 32 -9.94 -5.39 3.05
N THR A 33 -9.45 -6.62 3.17
CA THR A 33 -8.61 -7.24 2.14
C THR A 33 -9.33 -7.43 0.81
N SER A 34 -10.66 -7.37 0.80
CA SER A 34 -11.44 -7.43 -0.45
C SER A 34 -11.33 -6.16 -1.28
N CYS A 35 -10.79 -5.08 -0.71
CA CYS A 35 -10.66 -3.76 -1.36
C CYS A 35 -12.00 -3.23 -1.86
N LYS A 36 -13.04 -3.48 -1.07
CA LYS A 36 -14.40 -3.00 -1.34
C LYS A 36 -14.92 -2.25 -0.13
N GLY A 37 -15.85 -1.35 -0.37
CA GLY A 37 -16.49 -0.59 0.70
C GLY A 37 -15.60 0.53 1.22
N LYS A 38 -15.52 0.66 2.55
CA LYS A 38 -14.89 1.82 3.18
C LYS A 38 -13.38 1.84 3.02
N MET A 39 -12.84 2.98 2.63
CA MET A 39 -11.41 3.23 2.62
C MET A 39 -10.92 3.61 4.02
N ALA A 40 -9.63 3.37 4.28
CA ALA A 40 -9.03 3.70 5.58
C ALA A 40 -8.94 5.21 5.77
N ASP A 41 -9.09 5.65 7.03
CA ASP A 41 -8.94 7.06 7.40
C ASP A 41 -7.48 7.47 7.25
N ASP A 42 -7.24 8.59 6.56
CA ASP A 42 -5.87 9.10 6.32
C ASP A 42 -5.12 9.42 7.61
N ALA A 43 -5.82 9.79 8.68
CA ALA A 43 -5.21 10.12 9.96
C ALA A 43 -4.89 8.88 10.81
N ALA A 44 -5.42 7.71 10.45
CA ALA A 44 -5.19 6.48 11.21
C ALA A 44 -3.78 5.95 10.99
N THR A 45 -3.18 5.35 12.03
CA THR A 45 -1.94 4.60 11.87
C THR A 45 -2.26 3.18 11.40
N LEU A 46 -1.30 2.51 10.77
CA LEU A 46 -1.51 1.13 10.34
C LEU A 46 -1.79 0.21 11.52
N ALA A 47 -1.11 0.43 12.65
CA ALA A 47 -1.36 -0.36 13.86
C ALA A 47 -2.78 -0.22 14.36
N SER A 48 -3.38 0.98 14.23
CA SER A 48 -4.74 1.23 14.73
C SER A 48 -5.82 0.57 13.86
N ILE A 49 -5.55 0.34 12.58
CA ILE A 49 -6.52 -0.27 11.66
C ILE A 49 -6.15 -1.71 11.30
N ARG A 50 -5.07 -2.22 11.86
CA ARG A 50 -4.64 -3.60 11.62
C ARG A 50 -5.74 -4.58 12.03
N ALA A 51 -6.01 -5.57 11.16
CA ALA A 51 -7.00 -6.58 11.46
C ALA A 51 -6.56 -7.45 12.64
N GLU A 52 -7.52 -7.94 13.38
CA GLU A 52 -7.27 -8.84 14.51
C GLU A 52 -6.54 -10.08 14.02
N GLY A 53 -5.46 -10.44 14.70
CA GLY A 53 -4.65 -11.59 14.34
C GLY A 53 -3.55 -11.31 13.34
N ALA A 54 -3.54 -10.15 12.70
CA ALA A 54 -2.46 -9.78 11.78
C ALA A 54 -1.21 -9.42 12.56
N LYS A 55 -0.04 -9.80 12.05
CA LYS A 55 1.23 -9.61 12.76
C LYS A 55 1.67 -8.16 12.80
N GLY A 56 1.42 -7.41 11.75
CA GLY A 56 1.97 -6.07 11.60
C GLY A 56 3.47 -6.13 11.41
N GLY A 57 4.18 -5.19 12.02
CA GLY A 57 5.64 -5.15 11.98
C GLY A 57 6.17 -4.20 10.93
N GLU A 58 7.43 -4.38 10.55
CA GLU A 58 8.08 -3.54 9.55
C GLU A 58 8.07 -4.22 8.19
N LEU A 59 7.70 -3.48 7.15
CA LEU A 59 7.71 -3.96 5.79
C LEU A 59 8.58 -3.03 4.93
N SER A 60 9.57 -3.61 4.24
CA SER A 60 10.43 -2.86 3.34
C SER A 60 10.01 -3.13 1.90
N VAL A 61 9.77 -2.08 1.12
CA VAL A 61 9.20 -2.17 -0.22
C VAL A 61 10.15 -1.52 -1.22
N LYS A 62 10.50 -2.25 -2.27
CA LYS A 62 11.35 -1.76 -3.36
C LYS A 62 10.53 -1.51 -4.61
N GLY A 63 10.96 -0.57 -5.42
CA GLY A 63 10.24 -0.19 -6.64
C GLY A 63 10.15 -1.28 -7.70
N ASN A 64 11.08 -2.25 -7.69
CA ASN A 64 11.06 -3.36 -8.65
C ASN A 64 10.16 -4.53 -8.22
N LYS A 65 9.52 -4.43 -7.06
CA LYS A 65 8.53 -5.41 -6.62
C LYS A 65 7.28 -5.27 -7.50
N THR A 66 6.65 -6.38 -7.85
CA THR A 66 5.40 -6.32 -8.62
C THR A 66 4.23 -5.83 -7.77
N VAL A 67 3.23 -5.25 -8.41
CA VAL A 67 2.02 -4.77 -7.75
C VAL A 67 1.34 -5.91 -6.99
N GLY A 68 1.16 -7.06 -7.63
CA GLY A 68 0.49 -8.20 -7.00
C GLY A 68 1.21 -8.70 -5.77
N LYS A 69 2.54 -8.78 -5.81
CA LYS A 69 3.34 -9.23 -4.67
C LYS A 69 3.26 -8.25 -3.51
N PHE A 70 3.35 -6.96 -3.79
CA PHE A 70 3.21 -5.93 -2.76
C PHE A 70 1.85 -6.00 -2.07
N GLU A 71 0.77 -6.12 -2.87
CA GLU A 71 -0.58 -6.19 -2.31
C GLU A 71 -0.76 -7.42 -1.42
N THR A 72 -0.22 -8.57 -1.84
CA THR A 72 -0.29 -9.80 -1.05
C THR A 72 0.50 -9.67 0.26
N GLU A 73 1.72 -9.17 0.20
CA GLU A 73 2.55 -9.00 1.40
C GLU A 73 1.94 -8.02 2.38
N PHE A 74 1.36 -6.94 1.88
CA PHE A 74 0.70 -5.95 2.74
C PHE A 74 -0.53 -6.56 3.44
N ALA A 75 -1.34 -7.29 2.70
CA ALA A 75 -2.53 -7.94 3.27
C ALA A 75 -2.14 -8.96 4.34
N GLU A 76 -1.06 -9.72 4.12
CA GLU A 76 -0.59 -10.69 5.11
C GLU A 76 -0.08 -10.01 6.39
N ALA A 77 0.62 -8.88 6.24
CA ALA A 77 1.20 -8.18 7.38
C ALA A 77 0.14 -7.47 8.22
N TRP A 78 -0.82 -6.81 7.58
CA TRP A 78 -1.74 -5.89 8.27
C TRP A 78 -3.19 -6.35 8.28
N GLY A 79 -3.56 -7.33 7.45
CA GLY A 79 -4.94 -7.81 7.36
C GLY A 79 -5.90 -6.82 6.73
N ILE A 80 -5.39 -5.79 6.06
CA ILE A 80 -6.17 -4.81 5.32
C ILE A 80 -5.71 -4.80 3.87
N GLY A 81 -6.55 -4.32 2.95
CA GLY A 81 -6.25 -4.35 1.53
C GLY A 81 -5.71 -3.04 1.00
N VAL A 82 -4.83 -3.14 0.00
CA VAL A 82 -4.35 -1.99 -0.74
C VAL A 82 -4.48 -2.27 -2.23
N GLN A 83 -4.61 -1.22 -3.02
CA GLN A 83 -4.57 -1.31 -4.48
C GLN A 83 -3.62 -0.24 -5.00
N VAL A 84 -2.82 -0.62 -6.00
CA VAL A 84 -1.90 0.31 -6.66
C VAL A 84 -2.56 0.81 -7.95
N ALA A 85 -2.53 2.13 -8.14
CA ALA A 85 -3.09 2.78 -9.33
C ALA A 85 -1.99 3.53 -10.08
N ASN A 86 -2.31 4.00 -11.28
CA ASN A 86 -1.40 4.82 -12.07
C ASN A 86 -1.10 6.17 -11.37
N ALA A 87 -0.24 6.99 -11.98
CA ALA A 87 0.25 8.21 -11.35
C ALA A 87 -0.86 9.19 -10.94
N ASP A 88 -1.93 9.30 -11.72
CA ASP A 88 -3.03 10.22 -11.42
C ASP A 88 -4.24 9.53 -10.77
N ASP A 89 -4.09 8.27 -10.35
CA ASP A 89 -5.10 7.51 -9.63
C ASP A 89 -6.43 7.36 -10.40
N THR A 90 -6.33 7.24 -11.73
CA THR A 90 -7.51 7.07 -12.58
C THR A 90 -7.75 5.63 -13.01
N LYS A 91 -6.74 4.77 -12.94
CA LYS A 91 -6.82 3.38 -13.36
C LYS A 91 -5.97 2.48 -12.48
N LEU A 92 -6.50 1.34 -12.08
CA LEU A 92 -5.74 0.36 -11.30
C LEU A 92 -4.64 -0.26 -12.15
N ALA A 93 -3.48 -0.48 -11.52
CA ALA A 93 -2.33 -1.09 -12.18
C ALA A 93 -2.50 -2.61 -12.28
N ASP A 94 -1.93 -3.18 -13.33
CA ASP A 94 -1.87 -4.63 -13.51
C ASP A 94 -0.94 -5.24 -12.43
N ASN A 95 -1.31 -6.40 -11.90
CA ASN A 95 -0.54 -7.09 -10.87
C ASN A 95 0.85 -7.51 -11.35
N SER A 96 1.06 -7.65 -12.64
CA SER A 96 2.35 -8.11 -13.21
C SER A 96 3.38 -6.99 -13.38
N VAL A 97 2.97 -5.72 -13.33
CA VAL A 97 3.92 -4.61 -13.47
C VAL A 97 4.59 -4.30 -12.13
N THR A 98 5.75 -3.64 -12.18
CA THR A 98 6.43 -3.21 -10.96
C THR A 98 5.78 -1.93 -10.42
N LEU A 99 6.06 -1.62 -9.16
CA LEU A 99 5.50 -0.42 -8.52
C LEU A 99 5.95 0.85 -9.26
N VAL A 100 7.21 0.89 -9.69
CA VAL A 100 7.73 2.05 -10.45
C VAL A 100 7.09 2.12 -11.84
N SER A 101 6.94 0.99 -12.52
CA SER A 101 6.30 0.96 -13.84
C SER A 101 4.85 1.41 -13.79
N ALA A 102 4.14 1.10 -12.71
CA ALA A 102 2.75 1.51 -12.54
C ALA A 102 2.59 3.03 -12.52
N GLY A 103 3.61 3.76 -12.10
CA GLY A 103 3.58 5.22 -12.03
C GLY A 103 4.02 5.94 -13.30
N LYS A 104 4.38 5.19 -14.32
CA LYS A 104 4.86 5.79 -15.59
C LYS A 104 3.77 5.96 -16.61
#